data_7185ae8f818f1f6e587d6d30b893538a
#
_entry.id   7185ae8f818f1f6e587d6d30b893538a
#
_cell.length_a   1.000
_cell.length_b   1.000
_cell.length_c   1.000
_cell.angle_alpha   90.00
_cell.angle_beta   90.00
_cell.angle_gamma   90.00
#
_symmetry.space_group_name_H-M   'P 1'
#
loop_
_entity.id
_entity.type
_entity.pdbx_description
1 polymer ?
#
loop_
_entity_poly.entity_id
_entity_poly.type
_entity_poly.pdbx_seq_one_letter_code
_entity_poly.pdbx_strand_id
1 'polypeptide(L)'
;MKKYIFDVDGTLTPSRKMIAFDFLPFFYEFIQSNDVYLVTGSDREKTYEQVTPGIYNACKRVYNCSGSDVYEGDVNVYRDTWELPKKVERFLRCELDFSLFPLRNGKHIEKRPGNVNFSILGRGGDINF
;
A
#
# COMPACT_ATOMS: atom_id res chain seq x y z
N MET A 1 0.73 1.39 -27.70
CA MET A 1 -0.28 0.90 -26.75
C MET A 1 -0.81 2.05 -25.90
N LYS A 2 -2.06 1.95 -25.45
CA LYS A 2 -2.60 2.91 -24.49
C LYS A 2 -2.00 2.65 -23.12
N LYS A 3 -1.82 3.72 -22.35
CA LYS A 3 -1.35 3.66 -20.96
C LYS A 3 -2.53 3.83 -20.02
N TYR A 4 -2.63 2.97 -19.04
CA TYR A 4 -3.68 2.98 -18.04
C TYR A 4 -3.07 3.02 -16.64
N ILE A 5 -3.56 3.90 -15.80
CA ILE A 5 -3.13 4.03 -14.41
C ILE A 5 -4.32 3.70 -13.53
N PHE A 6 -4.15 2.73 -12.64
CA PHE A 6 -5.21 2.28 -11.73
C PHE A 6 -4.78 2.51 -10.27
N ASP A 7 -5.73 2.97 -9.48
CA ASP A 7 -5.70 2.82 -8.02
C ASP A 7 -6.02 1.38 -7.64
N VAL A 8 -5.64 0.94 -6.46
CA VAL A 8 -5.83 -0.44 -6.00
C VAL A 8 -7.04 -0.55 -5.08
N ASP A 9 -6.95 0.01 -3.87
CA ASP A 9 -8.02 -0.09 -2.87
C ASP A 9 -9.29 0.62 -3.33
N GLY A 10 -10.41 -0.13 -3.37
CA GLY A 10 -11.70 0.41 -3.80
C GLY A 10 -11.84 0.61 -5.31
N THR A 11 -10.84 0.23 -6.10
CA THR A 11 -10.84 0.32 -7.57
C THR A 11 -10.65 -1.06 -8.18
N LEU A 12 -9.49 -1.68 -8.02
CA LEU A 12 -9.20 -3.04 -8.51
C LEU A 12 -9.59 -4.10 -7.49
N THR A 13 -9.56 -3.76 -6.22
CA THR A 13 -9.87 -4.66 -5.11
C THR A 13 -10.87 -3.99 -4.17
N PRO A 14 -11.63 -4.77 -3.38
CA PRO A 14 -12.25 -4.22 -2.18
C PRO A 14 -11.15 -3.65 -1.28
N SER A 15 -11.47 -2.60 -0.52
CA SER A 15 -10.48 -1.92 0.31
C SER A 15 -9.74 -2.91 1.22
N ARG A 16 -8.40 -2.92 1.12
CA ARG A 16 -7.48 -3.75 1.90
C ARG A 16 -7.67 -5.27 1.73
N LYS A 17 -8.36 -5.69 0.69
CA LYS A 17 -8.61 -7.11 0.37
C LYS A 17 -8.00 -7.49 -0.97
N MET A 18 -7.97 -8.78 -1.23
CA MET A 18 -7.47 -9.31 -2.51
C MET A 18 -8.44 -8.99 -3.65
N ILE A 19 -7.87 -8.88 -4.84
CA ILE A 19 -8.61 -8.79 -6.10
C ILE A 19 -9.53 -10.00 -6.26
N ALA A 20 -10.72 -9.78 -6.83
CA ALA A 20 -11.67 -10.86 -7.05
C ALA A 20 -11.10 -11.93 -7.98
N PHE A 21 -11.26 -13.18 -7.57
CA PHE A 21 -10.65 -14.33 -8.27
C PHE A 21 -11.15 -14.48 -9.71
N ASP A 22 -12.42 -14.19 -9.95
CA ASP A 22 -13.04 -14.25 -11.27
C ASP A 22 -12.63 -13.08 -12.20
N PHE A 23 -12.15 -11.97 -11.62
CA PHE A 23 -11.65 -10.82 -12.37
C PHE A 23 -10.20 -10.99 -12.84
N LEU A 24 -9.41 -11.81 -12.15
CA LEU A 24 -7.98 -11.99 -12.42
C LEU A 24 -7.65 -12.33 -13.88
N PRO A 25 -8.30 -13.35 -14.51
CA PRO A 25 -7.94 -13.72 -15.90
C PRO A 25 -8.22 -12.58 -16.88
N PHE A 26 -9.34 -11.89 -16.72
CA PHE A 26 -9.70 -10.75 -17.54
C PHE A 26 -8.67 -9.62 -17.43
N PHE A 27 -8.30 -9.26 -16.20
CA PHE A 27 -7.37 -8.18 -15.95
C PHE A 27 -5.94 -8.52 -16.42
N TYR A 28 -5.53 -9.78 -16.23
CA TYR A 28 -4.24 -10.24 -16.72
C TYR A 28 -4.15 -10.14 -18.26
N GLU A 29 -5.19 -10.56 -18.97
CA GLU A 29 -5.27 -10.43 -20.42
C GLU A 29 -5.24 -8.95 -20.85
N PHE A 30 -5.97 -8.09 -20.14
CA PHE A 30 -5.94 -6.65 -20.39
C PHE A 30 -4.53 -6.07 -20.29
N ILE A 31 -3.75 -6.48 -19.28
CA ILE A 31 -2.37 -6.02 -19.09
C ILE A 31 -1.47 -6.49 -20.23
N GLN A 32 -1.70 -7.67 -20.80
CA GLN A 32 -0.91 -8.15 -21.94
C GLN A 32 -1.06 -7.27 -23.19
N SER A 33 -2.18 -6.62 -23.34
CA SER A 33 -2.51 -5.78 -24.52
C SER A 33 -2.33 -4.29 -24.28
N ASN A 34 -2.01 -3.86 -23.06
CA ASN A 34 -1.91 -2.46 -22.68
C ASN A 34 -0.77 -2.21 -21.70
N ASP A 35 -0.30 -0.97 -21.65
CA ASP A 35 0.65 -0.55 -20.61
C ASP A 35 -0.12 -0.16 -19.35
N VAL A 36 0.00 -0.98 -18.32
CA VAL A 36 -0.71 -0.79 -17.05
C VAL A 36 0.26 -0.38 -15.94
N TYR A 37 -0.14 0.63 -15.20
CA TYR A 37 0.56 1.17 -14.04
C TYR A 37 -0.38 1.14 -12.84
N LEU A 38 0.14 0.81 -11.66
CA LEU A 38 -0.59 0.87 -10.41
C LEU A 38 -0.07 2.00 -9.53
N VAL A 39 -0.96 2.68 -8.86
CA VAL A 39 -0.63 3.72 -7.87
C VAL A 39 -1.41 3.43 -6.60
N THR A 40 -0.72 3.35 -5.47
CA THR A 40 -1.35 3.04 -4.18
C THR A 40 -0.64 3.71 -3.01
N GLY A 41 -1.39 4.01 -1.96
CA GLY A 41 -0.83 4.45 -0.69
C GLY A 41 -0.22 3.31 0.13
N SER A 42 -0.48 2.05 -0.22
CA SER A 42 0.03 0.87 0.47
C SER A 42 1.50 0.60 0.13
N ASP A 43 2.17 -0.16 1.00
CA ASP A 43 3.52 -0.64 0.71
C ASP A 43 3.52 -1.77 -0.32
N ARG A 44 4.72 -2.13 -0.80
CA ARG A 44 4.90 -3.17 -1.82
C ARG A 44 4.34 -4.51 -1.39
N GLU A 45 4.64 -4.94 -0.19
CA GLU A 45 4.22 -6.25 0.33
C GLU A 45 2.69 -6.37 0.32
N LYS A 46 2.00 -5.36 0.81
CA LYS A 46 0.54 -5.32 0.84
C LYS A 46 -0.06 -5.34 -0.57
N THR A 47 0.46 -4.52 -1.47
CA THR A 47 -0.01 -4.45 -2.85
C THR A 47 0.23 -5.76 -3.60
N TYR A 48 1.39 -6.36 -3.40
CA TYR A 48 1.77 -7.64 -3.99
C TYR A 48 0.81 -8.76 -3.60
N GLU A 49 0.36 -8.78 -2.35
CA GLU A 49 -0.67 -9.69 -1.87
C GLU A 49 -2.05 -9.38 -2.47
N GLN A 50 -2.44 -8.11 -2.50
CA GLN A 50 -3.78 -7.72 -2.96
C GLN A 50 -4.04 -8.02 -4.42
N VAL A 51 -3.11 -7.70 -5.30
CA VAL A 51 -3.29 -7.88 -6.75
C VAL A 51 -2.72 -9.20 -7.28
N THR A 52 -2.05 -9.96 -6.46
CA THR A 52 -1.28 -11.17 -6.75
C THR A 52 0.07 -10.87 -7.41
N PRO A 53 1.06 -11.76 -7.23
CA PRO A 53 2.37 -11.64 -7.88
C PRO A 53 2.28 -11.56 -9.41
N GLY A 54 1.37 -12.33 -10.02
CA GLY A 54 1.20 -12.36 -11.46
C GLY A 54 0.79 -11.01 -12.03
N ILE A 55 -0.19 -10.37 -11.44
CA ILE A 55 -0.65 -9.03 -11.86
C ILE A 55 0.42 -7.98 -11.56
N TYR A 56 0.99 -8.01 -10.36
CA TYR A 56 2.00 -7.03 -9.95
C TYR A 56 3.18 -7.00 -10.94
N ASN A 57 3.71 -8.16 -11.25
CA ASN A 57 4.87 -8.29 -12.14
C ASN A 57 4.53 -8.04 -13.61
N ALA A 58 3.28 -8.22 -14.00
CA ALA A 58 2.83 -7.94 -15.38
C ALA A 58 2.64 -6.44 -15.64
N CYS A 59 2.42 -5.63 -14.60
CA CYS A 59 2.34 -4.18 -14.73
C CYS A 59 3.69 -3.59 -15.13
N LYS A 60 3.66 -2.51 -15.92
CA LYS A 60 4.88 -1.80 -16.33
C LYS A 60 5.62 -1.22 -15.13
N ARG A 61 4.88 -0.65 -14.19
CA ARG A 61 5.43 -0.04 -12.99
C ARG A 61 4.36 0.05 -11.91
N VAL A 62 4.76 -0.16 -10.67
CA VAL A 62 3.89 -0.01 -9.50
C VAL A 62 4.47 1.06 -8.56
N TYR A 63 3.69 2.08 -8.31
CA TYR A 63 4.01 3.18 -7.42
C TYR A 63 3.40 2.90 -6.04
N ASN A 64 4.20 2.35 -5.13
CA ASN A 64 3.79 2.09 -3.75
C ASN A 64 4.06 3.31 -2.87
N CYS A 65 3.47 3.33 -1.68
CA CYS A 65 3.67 4.39 -0.70
C CYS A 65 3.47 5.79 -1.30
N SER A 66 2.39 5.95 -2.09
CA SER A 66 2.06 7.22 -2.77
C SER A 66 3.19 7.73 -3.69
N GLY A 67 3.95 6.82 -4.30
CA GLY A 67 5.03 7.14 -5.23
C GLY A 67 6.42 7.20 -4.60
N SER A 68 6.54 6.96 -3.30
CA SER A 68 7.83 7.00 -2.60
C SER A 68 8.64 5.71 -2.74
N ASP A 69 8.02 4.63 -3.22
CA ASP A 69 8.66 3.32 -3.41
C ASP A 69 8.14 2.69 -4.70
N VAL A 70 8.95 2.66 -5.74
CA VAL A 70 8.52 2.31 -7.09
C VAL A 70 9.24 1.07 -7.58
N TYR A 71 8.48 0.13 -8.13
CA TYR A 71 8.99 -1.14 -8.66
C TYR A 71 8.59 -1.38 -10.10
N GLU A 72 9.50 -1.98 -10.85
CA GLU A 72 9.24 -2.64 -12.13
C GLU A 72 9.49 -4.15 -11.91
N GLY A 73 8.41 -4.93 -11.73
CA GLY A 73 8.53 -6.31 -11.28
C GLY A 73 9.24 -6.39 -9.92
N ASP A 74 10.36 -7.10 -9.88
CA ASP A 74 11.17 -7.25 -8.66
C ASP A 74 12.27 -6.20 -8.52
N VAL A 75 12.39 -5.28 -9.46
CA VAL A 75 13.42 -4.25 -9.45
C VAL A 75 12.89 -2.97 -8.82
N ASN A 76 13.51 -2.54 -7.73
CA ASN A 76 13.22 -1.23 -7.15
C ASN A 76 13.89 -0.14 -7.99
N VAL A 77 13.08 0.69 -8.65
CA VAL A 77 13.58 1.76 -9.54
C VAL A 77 13.65 3.12 -8.87
N TYR A 78 12.94 3.30 -7.78
CA TYR A 78 12.99 4.52 -6.96
C TYR A 78 12.57 4.23 -5.53
N ARG A 79 13.28 4.81 -4.57
CA ARG A 79 12.90 4.81 -3.16
C ARG A 79 13.30 6.12 -2.52
N ASP A 80 12.35 6.78 -1.89
CA ASP A 80 12.61 7.98 -1.11
C ASP A 80 13.46 7.64 0.13
N THR A 81 14.45 8.46 0.40
CA THR A 81 15.36 8.31 1.55
C THR A 81 14.92 9.07 2.78
N TRP A 82 13.73 9.68 2.74
CA TRP A 82 13.19 10.42 3.88
C TRP A 82 13.00 9.50 5.09
N GLU A 83 13.40 10.00 6.25
CA GLU A 83 13.19 9.34 7.53
C GLU A 83 12.31 10.19 8.44
N LEU A 84 11.49 9.53 9.25
CA LEU A 84 10.65 10.21 10.23
C LEU A 84 11.53 10.94 11.25
N PRO A 85 11.44 12.27 11.36
CA PRO A 85 12.21 13.01 12.36
C PRO A 85 11.86 12.54 13.79
N LYS A 86 12.87 12.38 14.62
CA LYS A 86 12.68 11.92 16.01
C LYS A 86 11.73 12.82 16.80
N LYS A 87 11.74 14.10 16.54
CA LYS A 87 10.84 15.07 17.16
C LYS A 87 9.37 14.79 16.80
N VAL A 88 9.10 14.46 15.54
CA VAL A 88 7.76 14.10 15.08
C VAL A 88 7.33 12.76 15.67
N GLU A 89 8.21 11.77 15.67
CA GLU A 89 7.92 10.47 16.29
C GLU A 89 7.56 10.59 17.77
N ARG A 90 8.29 11.41 18.53
CA ARG A 90 7.96 11.70 19.94
C ARG A 90 6.58 12.34 20.08
N PHE A 91 6.26 13.28 19.21
CA PHE A 91 4.92 13.89 19.21
C PHE A 91 3.84 12.84 18.99
N LEU A 92 4.00 11.96 18.00
CA LEU A 92 3.03 10.91 17.72
C LEU A 92 2.88 9.94 18.90
N ARG A 93 3.98 9.56 19.55
CA ARG A 93 3.93 8.69 20.74
C ARG A 93 3.22 9.36 21.90
N CYS A 94 3.44 10.66 22.12
CA CYS A 94 2.71 11.41 23.14
C CYS A 94 1.20 11.45 22.84
N GLU A 95 0.82 11.71 21.60
CA GLU A 95 -0.59 11.70 21.20
C GLU A 95 -1.23 10.33 21.42
N LEU A 96 -0.51 9.26 21.14
CA LEU A 96 -0.98 7.90 21.40
C LEU A 96 -1.17 7.65 22.91
N ASP A 97 -0.19 8.03 23.74
CA ASP A 97 -0.19 7.79 25.18
C ASP A 97 -1.28 8.59 25.90
N PHE A 98 -1.55 9.81 25.46
CA PHE A 98 -2.53 10.70 26.07
C PHE A 98 -3.92 10.64 25.44
N SER A 99 -4.11 9.91 24.35
CA SER A 99 -5.43 9.78 23.75
C SER A 99 -6.41 9.07 24.67
N LEU A 100 -7.61 9.61 24.77
CA LEU A 100 -8.73 9.02 25.51
C LEU A 100 -9.49 7.95 24.71
N PHE A 101 -9.14 7.72 23.45
CA PHE A 101 -9.77 6.68 22.66
C PHE A 101 -9.44 5.32 23.25
N PRO A 102 -10.45 4.51 23.64
CA PRO A 102 -10.23 3.35 24.51
C PRO A 102 -9.67 2.12 23.80
N LEU A 103 -9.78 2.06 22.47
CA LEU A 103 -9.39 0.87 21.72
C LEU A 103 -7.96 0.98 21.24
N ARG A 104 -7.22 -0.12 21.38
CA ARG A 104 -5.84 -0.25 20.91
C ARG A 104 -5.65 -1.62 20.27
N ASN A 105 -5.03 -1.64 19.08
CA ASN A 105 -4.85 -2.89 18.35
C ASN A 105 -3.72 -2.80 17.33
N GLY A 106 -2.83 -3.79 17.33
CA GLY A 106 -1.76 -3.89 16.33
C GLY A 106 -0.75 -2.73 16.36
N LYS A 107 -0.37 -2.26 15.19
CA LYS A 107 0.67 -1.25 15.00
C LYS A 107 0.07 0.16 14.96
N HIS A 108 0.65 1.09 15.71
CA HIS A 108 0.20 2.48 15.79
C HIS A 108 1.03 3.43 14.92
N ILE A 109 2.34 3.16 14.80
CA ILE A 109 3.26 3.94 13.97
C ILE A 109 3.91 2.97 12.98
N GLU A 110 3.65 3.15 11.70
CA GLU A 110 4.22 2.34 10.62
C GLU A 110 5.08 3.22 9.73
N LYS A 111 6.39 3.04 9.83
CA LYS A 111 7.36 3.74 8.99
C LYS A 111 7.45 3.04 7.64
N ARG A 112 7.34 3.81 6.58
CA ARG A 112 7.44 3.35 5.18
C ARG A 112 8.39 4.24 4.41
N PRO A 113 8.88 3.80 3.23
CA PRO A 113 9.61 4.73 2.37
C PRO A 113 8.83 6.03 2.11
N GLY A 114 9.40 7.16 2.47
CA GLY A 114 8.86 8.49 2.22
C GLY A 114 7.60 8.88 3.00
N ASN A 115 7.07 8.03 3.88
CA ASN A 115 5.91 8.37 4.69
C ASN A 115 5.82 7.59 6.00
N VAL A 116 4.83 7.95 6.81
CA VAL A 116 4.49 7.26 8.05
C VAL A 116 2.98 7.17 8.18
N ASN A 117 2.49 6.01 8.58
CA ASN A 117 1.10 5.85 8.99
C ASN A 117 1.02 5.93 10.50
N PHE A 118 0.05 6.70 10.99
CA PHE A 118 -0.25 6.83 12.41
C PHE A 118 -1.72 6.53 12.66
N SER A 119 -1.99 5.68 13.66
CA SER A 119 -3.35 5.33 14.07
C SER A 119 -3.42 5.16 15.57
N ILE A 120 -4.33 5.89 16.20
CA ILE A 120 -4.61 5.74 17.65
C ILE A 120 -5.18 4.35 17.92
N LEU A 121 -6.10 3.87 17.08
CA LEU A 121 -6.64 2.51 17.17
C LEU A 121 -5.55 1.45 16.92
N GLY A 122 -4.70 1.67 15.93
CA GLY A 122 -3.74 0.68 15.45
C GLY A 122 -4.22 -0.06 14.21
N ARG A 123 -3.31 -0.81 13.60
CA ARG A 123 -3.55 -1.57 12.36
C ARG A 123 -2.94 -2.97 12.43
N GLY A 124 -3.56 -3.92 11.74
CA GLY A 124 -3.01 -5.26 11.55
C GLY A 124 -3.17 -6.21 12.73
N GLY A 125 -3.93 -5.84 13.75
CA GLY A 125 -4.29 -6.73 14.83
C GLY A 125 -5.68 -7.35 14.61
N ASP A 126 -6.03 -8.32 15.45
CA ASP A 126 -7.38 -8.86 15.49
C ASP A 126 -8.35 -7.81 16.03
N ILE A 127 -9.28 -7.39 15.20
CA ILE A 127 -10.32 -6.46 15.60
C ILE A 127 -11.62 -7.25 15.79
N ASN A 128 -11.90 -7.59 17.02
CA ASN A 128 -13.19 -8.09 17.43
C ASN A 128 -14.02 -6.93 17.97
N PHE A 129 -14.82 -6.38 17.12
CA PHE A 129 -15.83 -5.41 17.52
C PHE A 129 -17.18 -6.10 17.64
#